data_9842d932f2d1faf79fe64c0e8397c471
#
_entry.id   9842d932f2d1faf79fe64c0e8397c471
#
_cell.length_a   1.000
_cell.length_b   1.000
_cell.length_c   1.000
_cell.angle_alpha   90.00
_cell.angle_beta   90.00
_cell.angle_gamma   90.00
#
_symmetry.space_group_name_H-M   'P 1'
#
loop_
_entity.id
_entity.type
_entity.pdbx_description
1 polymer ?
#
loop_
_entity_poly.entity_id
_entity_poly.type
_entity_poly.pdbx_seq_one_letter_code
_entity_poly.pdbx_strand_id
1 'polypeptide(L)'
;MKRLARVRRAALVALLALSATTFTTSAVWSEPAAVEAIAGLTIHGVEETLRDFCVEQDGALWLVLPGGARHELVTSTSDLAITNAGDGSFHPFEEATVRAALATLRAPLAPVRADVFILPYPRRSGLESAAGPGLILLSPGVRPLSTEQQHAELIHELGHVVHYSRMPDAAAEEWARYREVRGITDPAVYNASAAHANRPHEIFAEDFRALIGGVLANYSGTIENATLAPPASVAGLEELMRTIAGSSGPVSGLPLVCFPNPSRESVSFARTGGGAEALEVYDLGGRRVATLAPIGTGGLVTWRWDGNDRSGAPVGAGVYFARTHASASTLRVTRLR
;
A
#
# COMPACT_ATOMS: atom_id res chain seq x y z
N MET A 1 34.03 -75.94 -57.37
CA MET A 1 33.46 -75.65 -58.73
C MET A 1 32.68 -74.30 -58.58
N LYS A 2 33.26 -73.32 -59.18
CA LYS A 2 32.72 -72.34 -60.11
C LYS A 2 31.24 -71.96 -59.94
N ARG A 3 30.92 -70.67 -59.53
CA ARG A 3 30.51 -69.64 -60.47
C ARG A 3 30.33 -68.30 -59.82
N LEU A 4 30.98 -67.35 -60.42
CA LEU A 4 30.71 -65.91 -60.45
C LEU A 4 29.26 -65.55 -60.67
N ALA A 5 28.78 -64.44 -60.10
CA ALA A 5 28.03 -63.43 -60.82
C ALA A 5 27.71 -62.24 -59.98
N ARG A 6 28.30 -61.16 -60.36
CA ARG A 6 27.73 -59.85 -60.77
C ARG A 6 27.24 -58.90 -59.69
N VAL A 7 28.07 -57.93 -59.50
CA VAL A 7 27.79 -56.60 -58.93
C VAL A 7 26.61 -55.95 -59.67
N ARG A 8 25.64 -55.48 -58.90
CA ARG A 8 24.78 -54.37 -59.32
C ARG A 8 24.82 -53.33 -58.30
N ARG A 9 25.39 -52.18 -58.66
CA ARG A 9 25.34 -50.91 -57.92
C ARG A 9 23.90 -50.44 -57.93
N ALA A 10 23.27 -50.30 -56.77
CA ALA A 10 22.07 -49.51 -56.58
C ALA A 10 22.46 -48.27 -55.82
N ALA A 11 22.27 -47.14 -56.45
CA ALA A 11 22.51 -45.81 -55.84
C ALA A 11 21.49 -45.60 -54.73
N LEU A 12 22.00 -45.44 -53.51
CA LEU A 12 21.19 -45.09 -52.36
C LEU A 12 21.07 -43.54 -52.33
N VAL A 13 19.91 -43.02 -52.72
CA VAL A 13 19.56 -41.61 -52.52
C VAL A 13 19.27 -41.44 -51.07
N ALA A 14 20.15 -40.82 -50.31
CA ALA A 14 19.91 -40.43 -48.94
C ALA A 14 19.01 -39.18 -48.93
N LEU A 15 17.76 -39.34 -48.60
CA LEU A 15 16.86 -38.26 -48.24
C LEU A 15 17.26 -37.76 -46.83
N LEU A 16 17.93 -36.63 -46.75
CA LEU A 16 18.11 -35.90 -45.52
C LEU A 16 16.75 -35.26 -45.17
N ALA A 17 16.00 -35.87 -44.24
CA ALA A 17 14.89 -35.23 -43.58
C ALA A 17 15.47 -34.22 -42.59
N LEU A 18 15.45 -32.94 -42.93
CA LEU A 18 15.73 -31.84 -42.01
C LEU A 18 14.49 -31.77 -41.10
N SER A 19 14.57 -32.35 -39.90
CA SER A 19 13.63 -32.10 -38.84
C SER A 19 13.90 -30.70 -38.31
N ALA A 20 13.13 -29.71 -38.76
CA ALA A 20 13.07 -28.40 -38.16
C ALA A 20 12.43 -28.56 -36.77
N THR A 21 13.26 -28.70 -35.76
CA THR A 21 12.86 -28.46 -34.36
C THR A 21 12.59 -26.97 -34.22
N THR A 22 11.33 -26.59 -34.36
CA THR A 22 10.86 -25.27 -33.92
C THR A 22 11.01 -25.21 -32.41
N PHE A 23 12.07 -24.61 -31.94
CA PHE A 23 12.14 -24.09 -30.58
C PHE A 23 11.11 -22.97 -30.50
N THR A 24 9.92 -23.29 -30.03
CA THR A 24 9.01 -22.30 -29.46
C THR A 24 9.67 -21.83 -28.18
N THR A 25 10.47 -20.77 -28.25
CA THR A 25 10.77 -19.97 -27.08
C THR A 25 9.45 -19.40 -26.62
N SER A 26 8.81 -20.10 -25.67
CA SER A 26 7.77 -19.47 -24.84
C SER A 26 8.47 -18.30 -24.19
N ALA A 27 8.16 -17.09 -24.66
CA ALA A 27 8.52 -15.87 -23.96
C ALA A 27 7.89 -16.02 -22.58
N VAL A 28 8.71 -16.31 -21.59
CA VAL A 28 8.30 -16.17 -20.19
C VAL A 28 8.09 -14.66 -20.02
N TRP A 29 6.84 -14.26 -20.13
CA TRP A 29 6.45 -12.91 -19.78
C TRP A 29 6.81 -12.75 -18.32
N SER A 30 7.67 -11.80 -18.01
CA SER A 30 7.95 -11.40 -16.65
C SER A 30 6.71 -10.65 -16.11
N GLU A 31 5.74 -11.41 -15.63
CA GLU A 31 4.48 -10.89 -15.08
C GLU A 31 4.66 -9.80 -14.00
N PRO A 32 5.70 -9.83 -13.12
CA PRO A 32 5.80 -8.85 -12.05
C PRO A 32 5.87 -7.41 -12.53
N ALA A 33 6.68 -7.12 -13.54
CA ALA A 33 6.84 -5.76 -14.05
C ALA A 33 5.57 -5.22 -14.73
N ALA A 34 4.78 -6.10 -15.35
CA ALA A 34 3.52 -5.70 -15.98
C ALA A 34 2.44 -5.37 -14.94
N VAL A 35 2.36 -6.12 -13.84
CA VAL A 35 1.41 -5.87 -12.74
C VAL A 35 1.75 -4.56 -12.02
N GLU A 36 3.01 -4.29 -11.73
CA GLU A 36 3.46 -3.03 -11.13
C GLU A 36 3.17 -1.84 -12.04
N ALA A 37 3.44 -1.97 -13.34
CA ALA A 37 3.17 -0.91 -14.30
C ALA A 37 1.67 -0.55 -14.38
N ILE A 38 0.78 -1.56 -14.28
CA ILE A 38 -0.68 -1.36 -14.31
C ILE A 38 -1.16 -0.71 -13.01
N ALA A 39 -0.65 -1.14 -11.88
CA ALA A 39 -1.07 -0.64 -10.56
C ALA A 39 -0.35 0.65 -10.14
N GLY A 40 0.83 0.95 -10.69
CA GLY A 40 1.67 2.08 -10.25
C GLY A 40 2.30 1.86 -8.88
N LEU A 41 2.45 0.60 -8.46
CA LEU A 41 3.05 0.22 -7.18
C LEU A 41 4.51 -0.15 -7.36
N THR A 42 5.37 0.27 -6.43
CA THR A 42 6.74 -0.20 -6.29
C THR A 42 6.83 -1.10 -5.07
N ILE A 43 7.25 -2.35 -5.25
CA ILE A 43 7.36 -3.32 -4.15
C ILE A 43 8.82 -3.46 -3.75
N HIS A 44 9.11 -3.11 -2.51
CA HIS A 44 10.40 -3.28 -1.86
C HIS A 44 10.38 -4.56 -1.03
N GLY A 45 11.11 -5.58 -1.48
CA GLY A 45 11.25 -6.85 -0.76
C GLY A 45 12.00 -6.68 0.57
N VAL A 46 11.96 -7.71 1.42
CA VAL A 46 12.57 -7.67 2.76
C VAL A 46 14.06 -7.30 2.71
N GLU A 47 14.82 -7.92 1.81
CA GLU A 47 16.26 -7.68 1.69
C GLU A 47 16.57 -6.26 1.22
N GLU A 48 15.81 -5.75 0.24
CA GLU A 48 15.92 -4.38 -0.24
C GLU A 48 15.53 -3.40 0.85
N THR A 49 14.40 -3.63 1.53
CA THR A 49 13.96 -2.80 2.66
C THR A 49 15.02 -2.71 3.74
N LEU A 50 15.62 -3.84 4.12
CA LEU A 50 16.66 -3.88 5.14
C LEU A 50 17.93 -3.17 4.69
N ARG A 51 18.38 -3.42 3.47
CA ARG A 51 19.64 -2.88 2.92
C ARG A 51 19.59 -1.38 2.63
N ASP A 52 18.50 -0.94 1.99
CA ASP A 52 18.44 0.39 1.38
C ASP A 52 17.63 1.41 2.22
N PHE A 53 16.76 0.92 3.10
CA PHE A 53 15.85 1.76 3.88
C PHE A 53 15.98 1.60 5.40
N CYS A 54 16.80 0.67 5.89
CA CYS A 54 17.04 0.54 7.32
C CYS A 54 18.42 1.05 7.72
N VAL A 55 18.50 1.70 8.89
CA VAL A 55 19.74 2.17 9.48
C VAL A 55 19.79 1.82 10.96
N GLU A 56 20.96 1.39 11.44
CA GLU A 56 21.20 1.24 12.87
C GLU A 56 21.63 2.59 13.45
N GLN A 57 20.96 3.01 14.48
CA GLN A 57 21.28 4.22 15.21
C GLN A 57 20.93 4.08 16.70
N ASP A 58 21.86 4.44 17.58
CA ASP A 58 21.70 4.42 19.05
C ASP A 58 21.22 3.07 19.61
N GLY A 59 21.67 1.96 18.98
CA GLY A 59 21.33 0.59 19.37
C GLY A 59 19.94 0.13 18.93
N ALA A 60 19.23 0.90 18.09
CA ALA A 60 17.96 0.55 17.49
C ALA A 60 18.05 0.51 15.97
N LEU A 61 17.23 -0.31 15.34
CA LEU A 61 17.07 -0.38 13.89
C LEU A 61 15.91 0.53 13.47
N TRP A 62 16.15 1.39 12.50
CA TRP A 62 15.19 2.38 12.02
C TRP A 62 14.89 2.17 10.55
N LEU A 63 13.62 2.04 10.20
CA LEU A 63 13.16 2.20 8.82
C LEU A 63 13.12 3.69 8.49
N VAL A 64 13.79 4.10 7.43
CA VAL A 64 13.83 5.48 6.92
C VAL A 64 13.20 5.52 5.54
N LEU A 65 11.98 6.03 5.45
CA LEU A 65 11.23 6.10 4.21
C LEU A 65 11.74 7.21 3.29
N PRO A 66 11.52 7.15 1.96
CA PRO A 66 11.95 8.17 1.00
C PRO A 66 11.51 9.59 1.36
N GLY A 67 10.32 9.75 1.97
CA GLY A 67 9.83 11.02 2.51
C GLY A 67 10.49 11.48 3.81
N GLY A 68 11.50 10.74 4.30
CA GLY A 68 12.25 11.02 5.51
C GLY A 68 11.50 10.66 6.81
N ALA A 69 10.32 10.05 6.74
CA ALA A 69 9.67 9.47 7.92
C ALA A 69 10.52 8.32 8.46
N ARG A 70 10.59 8.22 9.80
CA ARG A 70 11.39 7.20 10.47
C ARG A 70 10.50 6.40 11.42
N HIS A 71 10.70 5.08 11.43
CA HIS A 71 10.02 4.17 12.33
C HIS A 71 11.04 3.25 12.99
N GLU A 72 11.08 3.24 14.31
CA GLU A 72 11.84 2.26 15.05
C GLU A 72 11.25 0.87 14.82
N LEU A 73 12.09 -0.12 14.53
CA LEU A 73 11.71 -1.50 14.32
C LEU A 73 11.98 -2.34 15.57
N VAL A 74 11.05 -3.23 15.90
CA VAL A 74 11.16 -4.17 17.01
C VAL A 74 11.85 -5.44 16.50
N THR A 75 13.13 -5.60 16.79
CA THR A 75 13.97 -6.67 16.23
C THR A 75 13.96 -7.98 17.02
N SER A 76 13.26 -8.02 18.16
CA SER A 76 13.16 -9.23 19.00
C SER A 76 11.71 -9.52 19.38
N THR A 77 11.30 -10.76 19.27
CA THR A 77 9.99 -11.24 19.77
C THR A 77 9.90 -11.24 21.31
N SER A 78 11.04 -11.07 22.00
CA SER A 78 11.09 -10.89 23.46
C SER A 78 10.96 -9.43 23.89
N ASP A 79 10.79 -8.50 22.96
CA ASP A 79 10.58 -7.08 23.27
C ASP A 79 9.23 -6.89 23.98
N LEU A 80 9.19 -5.95 24.94
CA LEU A 80 7.99 -5.65 25.73
C LEU A 80 6.79 -5.18 24.89
N ALA A 81 7.01 -4.67 23.69
CA ALA A 81 5.95 -4.32 22.75
C ALA A 81 5.23 -5.56 22.18
N ILE A 82 5.86 -6.74 22.24
CA ILE A 82 5.30 -7.98 21.69
C ILE A 82 4.57 -8.73 22.81
N THR A 83 3.25 -8.74 22.75
CA THR A 83 2.42 -9.43 23.76
C THR A 83 2.49 -10.95 23.63
N ASN A 84 2.67 -11.46 22.41
CA ASN A 84 2.76 -12.89 22.12
C ASN A 84 3.97 -13.14 21.21
N ALA A 85 4.97 -13.81 21.72
CA ALA A 85 6.22 -14.09 20.98
C ALA A 85 6.05 -15.12 19.84
N GLY A 86 4.88 -15.71 19.68
CA GLY A 86 4.62 -16.68 18.62
C GLY A 86 5.50 -17.91 18.71
N ASP A 87 6.29 -18.17 17.68
CA ASP A 87 7.30 -19.23 17.65
C ASP A 87 8.73 -18.72 17.94
N GLY A 88 8.85 -17.45 18.33
CA GLY A 88 10.14 -16.82 18.66
C GLY A 88 10.81 -16.14 17.48
N SER A 89 10.15 -16.10 16.32
CA SER A 89 10.67 -15.48 15.08
C SER A 89 9.66 -14.50 14.48
N PHE A 90 10.15 -13.56 13.68
CA PHE A 90 9.30 -12.75 12.80
C PHE A 90 9.25 -13.40 11.43
N HIS A 91 8.07 -13.39 10.82
CA HIS A 91 7.77 -13.96 9.52
C HIS A 91 7.27 -12.87 8.57
N PRO A 92 8.16 -12.25 7.79
CA PRO A 92 7.79 -11.27 6.78
C PRO A 92 6.87 -11.85 5.72
N PHE A 93 6.15 -10.98 5.03
CA PHE A 93 5.42 -11.35 3.82
C PHE A 93 6.36 -11.88 2.75
N GLU A 94 5.87 -12.81 1.94
CA GLU A 94 6.57 -13.32 0.77
C GLU A 94 6.33 -12.40 -0.42
N GLU A 95 7.38 -11.85 -1.01
CA GLU A 95 7.26 -10.92 -2.14
C GLU A 95 6.48 -11.53 -3.32
N ALA A 96 6.71 -12.80 -3.63
CA ALA A 96 5.97 -13.49 -4.69
C ALA A 96 4.47 -13.56 -4.39
N THR A 97 4.09 -13.79 -3.13
CA THR A 97 2.69 -13.80 -2.68
C THR A 97 2.05 -12.42 -2.77
N VAL A 98 2.79 -11.36 -2.38
CA VAL A 98 2.37 -9.96 -2.53
C VAL A 98 2.09 -9.62 -4.00
N ARG A 99 2.99 -9.99 -4.92
CA ARG A 99 2.80 -9.79 -6.37
C ARG A 99 1.63 -10.59 -6.92
N ALA A 100 1.47 -11.84 -6.48
CA ALA A 100 0.35 -12.69 -6.89
C ALA A 100 -1.00 -12.13 -6.45
N ALA A 101 -1.09 -11.52 -5.26
CA ALA A 101 -2.33 -10.89 -4.79
C ALA A 101 -2.81 -9.78 -5.74
N LEU A 102 -1.89 -8.94 -6.24
CA LEU A 102 -2.21 -7.87 -7.20
C LEU A 102 -2.69 -8.42 -8.54
N ALA A 103 -2.11 -9.53 -9.00
CA ALA A 103 -2.50 -10.19 -10.26
C ALA A 103 -3.90 -10.82 -10.21
N THR A 104 -4.47 -11.04 -9.02
CA THR A 104 -5.78 -11.69 -8.84
C THR A 104 -6.94 -10.74 -8.60
N LEU A 105 -6.74 -9.43 -8.73
CA LEU A 105 -7.81 -8.44 -8.60
C LEU A 105 -8.96 -8.73 -9.58
N ARG A 106 -10.20 -8.65 -9.09
CA ARG A 106 -11.42 -8.94 -9.85
C ARG A 106 -11.90 -7.80 -10.76
N ALA A 107 -11.29 -6.64 -10.61
CA ALA A 107 -11.59 -5.48 -11.44
C ALA A 107 -10.30 -4.75 -11.81
N PRO A 108 -10.28 -4.08 -12.99
CA PRO A 108 -9.18 -3.20 -13.33
C PRO A 108 -9.00 -2.13 -12.24
N LEU A 109 -7.78 -1.98 -11.77
CA LEU A 109 -7.39 -0.88 -10.89
C LEU A 109 -6.74 0.21 -11.75
N ALA A 110 -7.32 1.40 -11.77
CA ALA A 110 -6.65 2.55 -12.36
C ALA A 110 -5.36 2.84 -11.58
N PRO A 111 -4.28 3.27 -12.24
CA PRO A 111 -2.99 3.43 -11.57
C PRO A 111 -3.10 4.25 -10.28
N VAL A 112 -2.64 3.66 -9.19
CA VAL A 112 -2.37 4.33 -7.91
C VAL A 112 -0.87 4.26 -7.68
N ARG A 113 -0.27 5.35 -7.21
CA ARG A 113 1.17 5.36 -6.92
C ARG A 113 1.37 5.12 -5.45
N ALA A 114 2.10 4.05 -5.12
CA ALA A 114 2.50 3.77 -3.76
C ALA A 114 3.77 2.92 -3.73
N ASP A 115 4.56 3.15 -2.68
CA ASP A 115 5.63 2.26 -2.28
C ASP A 115 5.09 1.24 -1.28
N VAL A 116 5.33 -0.04 -1.54
CA VAL A 116 4.96 -1.17 -0.69
C VAL A 116 6.23 -1.73 -0.08
N PHE A 117 6.41 -1.56 1.22
CA PHE A 117 7.55 -2.09 1.94
C PHE A 117 7.19 -3.38 2.67
N ILE A 118 7.86 -4.46 2.33
CA ILE A 118 7.79 -5.69 3.11
C ILE A 118 8.80 -5.55 4.25
N LEU A 119 8.29 -5.38 5.48
CA LEU A 119 9.13 -5.09 6.62
C LEU A 119 9.78 -6.36 7.17
N PRO A 120 11.09 -6.33 7.50
CA PRO A 120 11.77 -7.43 8.19
C PRO A 120 11.29 -7.59 9.65
N TYR A 121 10.89 -6.50 10.27
CA TYR A 121 10.46 -6.40 11.66
C TYR A 121 9.29 -5.44 11.80
N PRO A 122 8.39 -5.63 12.78
CA PRO A 122 7.26 -4.72 12.98
C PRO A 122 7.74 -3.36 13.51
N ARG A 123 6.96 -2.33 13.22
CA ARG A 123 7.23 -0.97 13.73
C ARG A 123 6.84 -0.87 15.20
N ARG A 124 7.65 -0.22 16.03
CA ARG A 124 7.33 0.01 17.45
C ARG A 124 6.07 0.87 17.66
N SER A 125 5.81 1.80 16.75
CA SER A 125 4.66 2.71 16.82
C SER A 125 3.32 2.07 16.45
N GLY A 126 3.34 0.86 15.88
CA GLY A 126 2.16 0.09 15.47
C GLY A 126 2.63 -1.22 14.87
N LEU A 127 2.35 -2.33 15.54
CA LEU A 127 2.90 -3.64 15.19
C LEU A 127 2.26 -4.24 13.93
N GLU A 128 1.06 -3.81 13.58
CA GLU A 128 0.30 -4.28 12.43
C GLU A 128 0.74 -3.61 11.13
N SER A 129 0.36 -4.15 10.01
CA SER A 129 0.49 -3.48 8.70
C SER A 129 -0.24 -2.14 8.73
N ALA A 130 0.10 -1.26 7.81
CA ALA A 130 -0.57 0.03 7.72
C ALA A 130 -0.39 0.62 6.33
N ALA A 131 -1.38 1.37 5.89
CA ALA A 131 -1.28 2.19 4.70
C ALA A 131 -1.45 3.68 5.00
N GLY A 132 -0.86 4.46 4.11
CA GLY A 132 -1.01 5.90 4.05
C GLY A 132 -1.04 6.36 2.59
N PRO A 133 -1.12 7.68 2.36
CA PRO A 133 -1.07 8.20 1.01
C PRO A 133 0.22 7.80 0.29
N GLY A 134 0.09 6.94 -0.74
CA GLY A 134 1.22 6.47 -1.50
C GLY A 134 2.18 5.52 -0.75
N LEU A 135 1.72 4.86 0.30
CA LEU A 135 2.56 4.01 1.14
C LEU A 135 1.77 2.83 1.70
N ILE A 136 2.38 1.64 1.64
CA ILE A 136 1.95 0.44 2.37
C ILE A 136 3.16 -0.10 3.14
N LEU A 137 2.97 -0.41 4.41
CA LEU A 137 3.96 -1.04 5.28
C LEU A 137 3.41 -2.40 5.72
N LEU A 138 3.89 -3.49 5.12
CA LEU A 138 3.48 -4.85 5.46
C LEU A 138 4.31 -5.36 6.62
N SER A 139 3.69 -5.49 7.78
CA SER A 139 4.35 -5.92 9.01
C SER A 139 4.44 -7.45 9.11
N PRO A 140 5.58 -8.00 9.56
CA PRO A 140 5.70 -9.44 9.73
C PRO A 140 4.83 -9.96 10.87
N GLY A 141 4.35 -11.18 10.73
CA GLY A 141 3.73 -11.92 11.84
C GLY A 141 4.78 -12.50 12.81
N VAL A 142 4.35 -12.87 14.01
CA VAL A 142 5.11 -13.68 14.98
C VAL A 142 4.90 -15.19 14.74
N ARG A 143 4.22 -15.54 13.69
CA ARG A 143 4.01 -16.88 13.11
C ARG A 143 3.89 -16.73 11.61
N PRO A 144 4.19 -17.77 10.82
CA PRO A 144 3.98 -17.73 9.38
C PRO A 144 2.56 -17.34 9.02
N LEU A 145 2.41 -16.35 8.14
CA LEU A 145 1.13 -15.97 7.56
C LEU A 145 0.84 -16.91 6.37
N SER A 146 -0.39 -17.42 6.30
CA SER A 146 -0.79 -18.18 5.11
C SER A 146 -0.87 -17.29 3.87
N THR A 147 -0.84 -17.88 2.69
CA THR A 147 -1.00 -17.15 1.43
C THR A 147 -2.28 -16.32 1.41
N GLU A 148 -3.37 -16.88 1.93
CA GLU A 148 -4.67 -16.20 2.02
C GLU A 148 -4.61 -14.98 2.94
N GLN A 149 -3.95 -15.11 4.09
CA GLN A 149 -3.77 -13.98 5.01
C GLN A 149 -2.94 -12.88 4.38
N GLN A 150 -1.84 -13.21 3.71
CA GLN A 150 -1.00 -12.22 3.02
C GLN A 150 -1.78 -11.51 1.90
N HIS A 151 -2.59 -12.25 1.11
CA HIS A 151 -3.46 -11.65 0.10
C HIS A 151 -4.50 -10.72 0.74
N ALA A 152 -5.18 -11.17 1.79
CA ALA A 152 -6.22 -10.39 2.45
C ALA A 152 -5.66 -9.07 2.99
N GLU A 153 -4.54 -9.13 3.70
CA GLU A 153 -3.93 -7.96 4.32
C GLU A 153 -3.42 -6.96 3.28
N LEU A 154 -2.67 -7.43 2.26
CA LEU A 154 -2.22 -6.53 1.19
C LEU A 154 -3.40 -5.84 0.49
N ILE A 155 -4.47 -6.56 0.16
CA ILE A 155 -5.60 -5.96 -0.57
C ILE A 155 -6.41 -5.03 0.33
N HIS A 156 -6.48 -5.29 1.63
CA HIS A 156 -7.03 -4.34 2.60
C HIS A 156 -6.23 -3.04 2.63
N GLU A 157 -4.90 -3.11 2.78
CA GLU A 157 -4.02 -1.94 2.78
C GLU A 157 -4.06 -1.18 1.44
N LEU A 158 -4.19 -1.91 0.32
CA LEU A 158 -4.39 -1.29 -0.99
C LEU A 158 -5.72 -0.54 -1.05
N GLY A 159 -6.77 -1.03 -0.39
CA GLY A 159 -8.04 -0.33 -0.22
C GLY A 159 -7.85 1.04 0.41
N HIS A 160 -7.02 1.15 1.44
CA HIS A 160 -6.65 2.44 2.03
C HIS A 160 -5.93 3.36 1.05
N VAL A 161 -4.94 2.84 0.29
CA VAL A 161 -4.26 3.65 -0.75
C VAL A 161 -5.26 4.16 -1.79
N VAL A 162 -6.22 3.32 -2.19
CA VAL A 162 -7.26 3.70 -3.15
C VAL A 162 -8.15 4.81 -2.57
N HIS A 163 -8.62 4.70 -1.33
CA HIS A 163 -9.43 5.77 -0.74
C HIS A 163 -8.65 7.07 -0.58
N TYR A 164 -7.40 7.04 -0.09
CA TYR A 164 -6.55 8.24 -0.03
C TYR A 164 -6.39 8.91 -1.40
N SER A 165 -6.29 8.10 -2.44
CA SER A 165 -6.11 8.58 -3.82
C SER A 165 -7.40 9.08 -4.48
N ARG A 166 -8.55 8.46 -4.20
CA ARG A 166 -9.82 8.67 -4.93
C ARG A 166 -10.90 9.37 -4.11
N MET A 167 -10.90 9.11 -2.81
CA MET A 167 -11.88 9.63 -1.85
C MET A 167 -11.16 10.13 -0.59
N PRO A 168 -10.23 11.10 -0.71
CA PRO A 168 -9.57 11.66 0.46
C PRO A 168 -10.61 12.25 1.44
N ASP A 169 -10.21 12.46 2.70
CA ASP A 169 -11.11 12.95 3.77
C ASP A 169 -11.90 14.22 3.40
N ALA A 170 -11.32 15.05 2.53
CA ALA A 170 -11.96 16.27 2.05
C ALA A 170 -13.03 16.03 0.95
N ALA A 171 -13.10 14.83 0.38
CA ALA A 171 -14.07 14.45 -0.65
C ALA A 171 -15.45 14.13 -0.01
N ALA A 172 -16.08 15.14 0.55
CA ALA A 172 -17.28 14.97 1.38
C ALA A 172 -18.48 14.37 0.62
N GLU A 173 -18.64 14.69 -0.67
CA GLU A 173 -19.72 14.17 -1.50
C GLU A 173 -19.54 12.70 -1.82
N GLU A 174 -18.31 12.27 -2.14
CA GLU A 174 -17.95 10.89 -2.43
C GLU A 174 -18.11 10.03 -1.17
N TRP A 175 -17.69 10.53 -0.02
CA TRP A 175 -17.89 9.86 1.26
C TRP A 175 -19.37 9.78 1.65
N ALA A 176 -20.16 10.82 1.39
CA ALA A 176 -21.60 10.80 1.64
C ALA A 176 -22.29 9.73 0.76
N ARG A 177 -21.96 9.68 -0.53
CA ARG A 177 -22.45 8.67 -1.47
C ARG A 177 -22.06 7.25 -1.04
N TYR A 178 -20.78 7.04 -0.69
CA TYR A 178 -20.33 5.73 -0.21
C TYR A 178 -21.10 5.29 1.04
N ARG A 179 -21.23 6.18 2.05
CA ARG A 179 -21.96 5.89 3.29
C ARG A 179 -23.42 5.56 3.02
N GLU A 180 -24.07 6.30 2.14
CA GLU A 180 -25.47 6.05 1.75
C GLU A 180 -25.62 4.66 1.14
N VAL A 181 -24.83 4.32 0.11
CA VAL A 181 -24.88 3.00 -0.55
C VAL A 181 -24.51 1.89 0.43
N ARG A 182 -23.51 2.10 1.29
CA ARG A 182 -23.04 1.11 2.26
C ARG A 182 -24.01 0.90 3.44
N GLY A 183 -24.92 1.84 3.68
CA GLY A 183 -25.82 1.84 4.82
C GLY A 183 -25.18 2.30 6.13
N ILE A 184 -24.14 3.14 6.06
CA ILE A 184 -23.48 3.75 7.21
C ILE A 184 -24.25 5.03 7.58
N THR A 185 -25.23 4.94 8.46
CA THR A 185 -26.15 6.04 8.74
C THR A 185 -25.97 6.70 10.10
N ASP A 186 -25.45 5.97 11.10
CA ASP A 186 -25.30 6.49 12.47
C ASP A 186 -23.88 7.03 12.72
N PRO A 187 -23.68 8.37 12.76
CA PRO A 187 -22.37 8.96 13.02
C PRO A 187 -21.88 8.75 14.48
N ALA A 188 -22.72 8.36 15.40
CA ALA A 188 -22.30 8.01 16.77
C ALA A 188 -21.59 6.64 16.79
N VAL A 189 -21.98 5.73 15.90
CA VAL A 189 -21.41 4.39 15.76
C VAL A 189 -20.25 4.38 14.77
N TYR A 190 -20.40 5.08 13.63
CA TYR A 190 -19.47 5.03 12.50
C TYR A 190 -18.75 6.36 12.32
N ASN A 191 -17.60 6.50 12.94
CA ASN A 191 -16.78 7.71 12.86
C ASN A 191 -15.28 7.36 12.98
N ALA A 192 -14.42 8.35 12.75
CA ALA A 192 -12.96 8.16 12.76
C ALA A 192 -12.38 7.78 14.15
N SER A 193 -13.13 8.01 15.22
CA SER A 193 -12.71 7.69 16.60
C SER A 193 -13.36 6.43 17.15
N ALA A 194 -14.19 5.76 16.35
CA ALA A 194 -14.86 4.52 16.71
C ALA A 194 -13.87 3.36 16.85
N ALA A 195 -14.34 2.22 17.34
CA ALA A 195 -13.61 0.96 17.26
C ALA A 195 -13.22 0.68 15.80
N HIS A 196 -12.08 -0.01 15.57
CA HIS A 196 -11.47 -0.22 14.27
C HIS A 196 -12.50 -0.64 13.22
N ALA A 197 -13.22 -1.73 13.45
CA ALA A 197 -14.24 -2.25 12.55
C ALA A 197 -15.38 -1.27 12.19
N ASN A 198 -15.55 -0.19 12.95
CA ASN A 198 -16.61 0.81 12.76
C ASN A 198 -16.09 2.11 12.12
N ARG A 199 -14.82 2.21 11.82
CA ARG A 199 -14.27 3.38 11.13
C ARG A 199 -14.64 3.32 9.65
N PRO A 200 -15.19 4.38 9.06
CA PRO A 200 -15.57 4.36 7.64
C PRO A 200 -14.44 4.01 6.68
N HIS A 201 -13.20 4.37 6.99
CA HIS A 201 -12.03 4.04 6.18
C HIS A 201 -11.71 2.54 6.23
N GLU A 202 -11.83 1.93 7.40
CA GLU A 202 -11.63 0.48 7.58
C GLU A 202 -12.73 -0.31 6.87
N ILE A 203 -13.98 0.14 7.01
CA ILE A 203 -15.12 -0.46 6.29
C ILE A 203 -14.91 -0.36 4.78
N PHE A 204 -14.39 0.77 4.28
CA PHE A 204 -14.07 0.92 2.86
C PHE A 204 -12.96 -0.04 2.42
N ALA A 205 -11.89 -0.18 3.19
CA ALA A 205 -10.78 -1.09 2.89
C ALA A 205 -11.25 -2.55 2.89
N GLU A 206 -12.12 -2.92 3.83
CA GLU A 206 -12.75 -4.25 3.88
C GLU A 206 -13.70 -4.50 2.70
N ASP A 207 -14.51 -3.51 2.32
CA ASP A 207 -15.37 -3.60 1.13
C ASP A 207 -14.55 -3.71 -0.15
N PHE A 208 -13.44 -2.95 -0.25
CA PHE A 208 -12.50 -3.07 -1.36
C PHE A 208 -11.88 -4.47 -1.43
N ARG A 209 -11.39 -5.00 -0.32
CA ARG A 209 -10.88 -6.36 -0.23
C ARG A 209 -11.92 -7.38 -0.66
N ALA A 210 -13.14 -7.25 -0.15
CA ALA A 210 -14.23 -8.19 -0.40
C ALA A 210 -14.72 -8.19 -1.86
N LEU A 211 -14.78 -7.03 -2.52
CA LEU A 211 -15.39 -6.87 -3.84
C LEU A 211 -14.38 -6.82 -4.99
N ILE A 212 -13.19 -6.29 -4.74
CA ILE A 212 -12.14 -6.10 -5.74
C ILE A 212 -11.02 -7.14 -5.57
N GLY A 213 -10.77 -7.60 -4.37
CA GLY A 213 -9.78 -8.64 -4.08
C GLY A 213 -10.12 -10.00 -4.69
N GLY A 214 -9.10 -10.80 -4.98
CA GLY A 214 -9.24 -12.17 -5.48
C GLY A 214 -9.84 -13.14 -4.46
N VAL A 215 -9.99 -14.40 -4.87
CA VAL A 215 -10.58 -15.45 -4.02
C VAL A 215 -9.78 -15.63 -2.73
N LEU A 216 -8.45 -15.66 -2.81
CA LEU A 216 -7.59 -15.82 -1.63
C LEU A 216 -7.71 -14.68 -0.65
N ALA A 217 -7.86 -13.43 -1.12
CA ALA A 217 -8.07 -12.29 -0.24
C ALA A 217 -9.41 -12.35 0.52
N ASN A 218 -10.34 -13.18 0.07
CA ASN A 218 -11.67 -13.37 0.65
C ASN A 218 -11.87 -14.73 1.30
N TYR A 219 -10.81 -15.38 1.73
CA TYR A 219 -10.85 -16.75 2.28
C TYR A 219 -11.76 -16.89 3.51
N SER A 220 -11.88 -15.83 4.32
CA SER A 220 -12.75 -15.82 5.50
C SER A 220 -14.25 -15.74 5.16
N GLY A 221 -14.58 -15.20 3.98
CA GLY A 221 -15.97 -14.92 3.57
C GLY A 221 -16.65 -13.80 4.35
N THR A 222 -15.92 -13.12 5.24
CA THR A 222 -16.44 -12.07 6.13
C THR A 222 -15.61 -10.80 6.05
N ILE A 223 -16.16 -9.71 6.56
CA ILE A 223 -15.46 -8.46 6.86
C ILE A 223 -15.35 -8.30 8.39
N GLU A 224 -14.47 -7.42 8.85
CA GLU A 224 -14.28 -7.18 10.28
C GLU A 224 -15.54 -6.64 10.95
N ASN A 225 -16.31 -5.77 10.27
CA ASN A 225 -17.57 -5.25 10.80
C ASN A 225 -18.67 -6.31 10.74
N ALA A 226 -19.07 -6.82 11.91
CA ALA A 226 -20.09 -7.85 12.02
C ALA A 226 -21.54 -7.33 11.99
N THR A 227 -21.74 -6.01 12.03
CA THR A 227 -23.08 -5.40 12.10
C THR A 227 -23.62 -4.95 10.76
N LEU A 228 -22.74 -4.67 9.80
CA LEU A 228 -23.13 -4.32 8.45
C LEU A 228 -23.37 -5.57 7.60
N ALA A 229 -24.26 -5.45 6.63
CA ALA A 229 -24.52 -6.53 5.68
C ALA A 229 -23.23 -6.90 4.90
N PRO A 230 -23.04 -8.18 4.50
CA PRO A 230 -21.91 -8.56 3.67
C PRO A 230 -21.81 -7.70 2.40
N PRO A 231 -20.64 -7.23 2.00
CA PRO A 231 -20.47 -6.28 0.89
C PRO A 231 -21.15 -6.74 -0.41
N ALA A 232 -21.04 -8.02 -0.76
CA ALA A 232 -21.65 -8.58 -1.96
C ALA A 232 -23.19 -8.59 -1.95
N SER A 233 -23.83 -8.44 -0.79
CA SER A 233 -25.28 -8.37 -0.66
C SER A 233 -25.84 -6.95 -0.70
N VAL A 234 -24.98 -5.93 -0.69
CA VAL A 234 -25.40 -4.52 -0.69
C VAL A 234 -25.60 -4.05 -2.13
N ALA A 235 -26.84 -3.71 -2.46
CA ALA A 235 -27.18 -3.27 -3.82
C ALA A 235 -26.38 -2.02 -4.23
N GLY A 236 -25.75 -2.07 -5.40
CA GLY A 236 -24.96 -0.97 -5.98
C GLY A 236 -23.57 -0.77 -5.38
N LEU A 237 -23.20 -1.46 -4.30
CA LEU A 237 -21.90 -1.27 -3.66
C LEU A 237 -20.77 -1.79 -4.55
N GLU A 238 -20.91 -2.96 -5.17
CA GLU A 238 -19.90 -3.50 -6.08
C GLU A 238 -19.65 -2.57 -7.27
N GLU A 239 -20.71 -2.03 -7.88
CA GLU A 239 -20.59 -1.08 -9.00
C GLU A 239 -19.91 0.21 -8.56
N LEU A 240 -20.25 0.73 -7.38
CA LEU A 240 -19.60 1.90 -6.81
C LEU A 240 -18.10 1.64 -6.58
N MET A 241 -17.73 0.51 -5.97
CA MET A 241 -16.33 0.14 -5.71
C MET A 241 -15.55 -0.06 -6.99
N ARG A 242 -16.13 -0.70 -8.01
CA ARG A 242 -15.54 -0.82 -9.36
C ARG A 242 -15.33 0.54 -10.01
N THR A 243 -16.29 1.45 -9.89
CA THR A 243 -16.17 2.81 -10.38
C THR A 243 -15.02 3.56 -9.71
N ILE A 244 -14.92 3.47 -8.38
CA ILE A 244 -13.84 4.10 -7.61
C ILE A 244 -12.49 3.49 -7.98
N ALA A 245 -12.39 2.17 -8.05
CA ALA A 245 -11.15 1.46 -8.40
C ALA A 245 -10.69 1.76 -9.84
N GLY A 246 -11.62 1.79 -10.79
CA GLY A 246 -11.37 2.00 -12.22
C GLY A 246 -11.34 3.45 -12.67
N SER A 247 -11.70 4.40 -11.81
CA SER A 247 -11.69 5.81 -12.19
C SER A 247 -10.26 6.32 -12.35
N SER A 248 -9.89 6.58 -13.59
CA SER A 248 -8.73 7.41 -13.93
C SER A 248 -9.12 8.90 -13.91
N GLY A 249 -10.00 9.29 -12.97
CA GLY A 249 -10.41 10.68 -12.83
C GLY A 249 -9.19 11.59 -12.81
N PRO A 250 -9.28 12.80 -13.38
CA PRO A 250 -8.19 13.73 -13.27
C PRO A 250 -7.89 13.91 -11.79
N VAL A 251 -6.70 13.54 -11.38
CA VAL A 251 -6.13 13.91 -10.10
C VAL A 251 -5.83 15.42 -10.20
N SER A 252 -6.87 16.21 -10.40
CA SER A 252 -6.81 17.66 -10.30
C SER A 252 -6.68 17.96 -8.83
N GLY A 253 -5.42 18.03 -8.36
CA GLY A 253 -5.09 18.45 -7.02
C GLY A 253 -5.70 17.54 -5.95
N LEU A 254 -5.18 16.33 -5.79
CA LEU A 254 -5.48 15.58 -4.57
C LEU A 254 -5.24 16.50 -3.37
N PRO A 255 -6.16 16.51 -2.40
CA PRO A 255 -5.96 17.28 -1.19
C PRO A 255 -4.65 16.88 -0.53
N LEU A 256 -4.05 17.81 0.15
CA LEU A 256 -2.92 17.55 1.01
C LEU A 256 -3.33 16.51 2.06
N VAL A 257 -2.56 15.46 2.20
CA VAL A 257 -2.78 14.39 3.19
C VAL A 257 -1.59 14.28 4.11
N CYS A 258 -1.75 13.69 5.29
CA CYS A 258 -0.63 13.46 6.21
C CYS A 258 -0.72 12.12 6.92
N PHE A 259 0.46 11.56 7.21
CA PHE A 259 0.62 10.30 7.92
C PHE A 259 1.93 10.27 8.73
N PRO A 260 1.95 9.67 9.92
CA PRO A 260 0.79 9.30 10.74
C PRO A 260 0.04 10.52 11.28
N ASN A 261 -1.27 10.38 11.48
CA ASN A 261 -2.10 11.40 12.11
C ASN A 261 -3.22 10.71 12.91
N PRO A 262 -3.19 10.71 14.26
CA PRO A 262 -2.25 11.44 15.15
C PRO A 262 -0.81 10.92 15.11
N SER A 263 0.15 11.79 15.48
CA SER A 263 1.58 11.46 15.51
C SER A 263 2.22 11.85 16.85
N ARG A 264 3.20 11.03 17.28
CA ARG A 264 4.09 11.35 18.43
C ARG A 264 5.42 11.92 17.97
N GLU A 265 5.84 11.60 16.76
CA GLU A 265 7.13 11.95 16.19
C GLU A 265 6.98 12.85 14.97
N SER A 266 7.48 12.39 13.82
CA SER A 266 7.37 13.14 12.57
C SER A 266 6.05 12.83 11.85
N VAL A 267 5.65 13.78 10.99
CA VAL A 267 4.50 13.66 10.10
C VAL A 267 4.99 13.87 8.67
N SER A 268 4.67 12.93 7.80
CA SER A 268 4.85 13.09 6.37
C SER A 268 3.57 13.65 5.75
N PHE A 269 3.72 14.57 4.82
CA PHE A 269 2.63 15.10 4.02
C PHE A 269 2.84 14.70 2.58
N ALA A 270 1.76 14.49 1.84
CA ALA A 270 1.82 14.19 0.43
C ALA A 270 0.70 14.88 -0.33
N ARG A 271 0.98 15.25 -1.58
CA ARG A 271 0.00 15.75 -2.56
C ARG A 271 0.42 15.29 -3.95
N THR A 272 -0.52 14.81 -4.71
CA THR A 272 -0.28 14.54 -6.14
C THR A 272 -0.69 15.75 -6.97
N GLY A 273 0.13 16.08 -7.98
CA GLY A 273 -0.08 17.24 -8.83
C GLY A 273 0.29 18.58 -8.17
N GLY A 274 0.46 19.61 -9.00
CA GLY A 274 0.88 20.94 -8.57
C GLY A 274 2.40 21.13 -8.51
N GLY A 275 2.83 22.38 -8.33
CA GLY A 275 4.25 22.74 -8.23
C GLY A 275 4.88 22.31 -6.91
N ALA A 276 6.19 22.22 -6.89
CA ALA A 276 7.00 21.99 -5.67
C ALA A 276 7.06 23.28 -4.83
N GLU A 277 5.98 23.58 -4.13
CA GLU A 277 5.89 24.74 -3.23
C GLU A 277 6.11 24.32 -1.77
N ALA A 278 6.43 25.29 -0.91
CA ALA A 278 6.59 25.05 0.51
C ALA A 278 5.24 24.74 1.19
N LEU A 279 5.26 23.82 2.16
CA LEU A 279 4.16 23.56 3.07
C LEU A 279 4.35 24.33 4.37
N GLU A 280 3.33 25.04 4.80
CA GLU A 280 3.35 25.78 6.04
C GLU A 280 2.50 25.11 7.12
N VAL A 281 3.04 25.01 8.34
CA VAL A 281 2.36 24.46 9.51
C VAL A 281 2.05 25.59 10.50
N TYR A 282 0.83 25.60 11.02
CA TYR A 282 0.31 26.61 11.93
C TYR A 282 -0.22 26.00 13.22
N ASP A 283 -0.12 26.70 14.33
CA ASP A 283 -0.81 26.35 15.57
C ASP A 283 -2.28 26.84 15.56
N LEU A 284 -3.03 26.49 16.60
CA LEU A 284 -4.43 26.92 16.79
C LEU A 284 -4.63 28.44 16.80
N GLY A 285 -3.61 29.19 17.17
CA GLY A 285 -3.64 30.65 17.17
C GLY A 285 -3.34 31.25 15.79
N GLY A 286 -3.12 30.43 14.76
CA GLY A 286 -2.75 30.88 13.42
C GLY A 286 -1.28 31.34 13.29
N ARG A 287 -0.45 31.11 14.29
CA ARG A 287 0.99 31.36 14.22
C ARG A 287 1.66 30.27 13.41
N ARG A 288 2.44 30.66 12.40
CA ARG A 288 3.23 29.70 11.61
C ARG A 288 4.38 29.13 12.44
N VAL A 289 4.34 27.83 12.69
CA VAL A 289 5.33 27.10 13.48
C VAL A 289 6.43 26.48 12.63
N ALA A 290 6.12 26.06 11.41
CA ALA A 290 7.13 25.50 10.50
C ALA A 290 6.86 25.90 9.04
N THR A 291 7.91 25.84 8.22
CA THR A 291 7.86 25.92 6.76
C THR A 291 8.72 24.79 6.22
N LEU A 292 8.11 23.89 5.46
CA LEU A 292 8.72 22.64 5.00
C LEU A 292 9.03 22.76 3.51
N ALA A 293 10.26 22.40 3.14
CA ALA A 293 10.64 22.30 1.74
C ALA A 293 10.03 21.04 1.11
N PRO A 294 9.62 21.09 -0.16
CA PRO A 294 9.15 19.92 -0.87
C PRO A 294 10.28 18.92 -1.09
N ILE A 295 9.93 17.63 -1.01
CA ILE A 295 10.81 16.50 -1.27
C ILE A 295 10.23 15.74 -2.48
N GLY A 296 11.04 15.45 -3.48
CA GLY A 296 10.63 14.70 -4.68
C GLY A 296 10.21 15.57 -5.86
N THR A 297 10.30 14.99 -7.05
CA THR A 297 9.91 15.58 -8.33
C THR A 297 9.09 14.54 -9.11
N GLY A 298 8.12 14.95 -9.89
CA GLY A 298 7.46 14.05 -10.83
C GLY A 298 6.05 13.60 -10.46
N GLY A 299 5.22 14.49 -9.92
CA GLY A 299 3.77 14.26 -9.77
C GLY A 299 3.31 13.91 -8.36
N LEU A 300 4.18 13.37 -7.49
CA LEU A 300 3.97 13.27 -6.05
C LEU A 300 4.94 14.25 -5.36
N VAL A 301 4.41 15.21 -4.65
CA VAL A 301 5.19 16.13 -3.80
C VAL A 301 4.98 15.73 -2.36
N THR A 302 6.06 15.53 -1.63
CA THR A 302 6.03 15.18 -0.22
C THR A 302 6.74 16.24 0.62
N TRP A 303 6.37 16.32 1.90
CA TRP A 303 7.01 17.16 2.89
C TRP A 303 7.12 16.38 4.19
N ARG A 304 8.07 16.72 5.02
CA ARG A 304 8.22 16.11 6.34
C ARG A 304 8.32 17.16 7.41
N TRP A 305 7.51 17.02 8.46
CA TRP A 305 7.60 17.79 9.68
C TRP A 305 8.07 16.90 10.82
N ASP A 306 9.20 17.24 11.39
CA ASP A 306 9.80 16.54 12.53
C ASP A 306 9.16 16.89 13.88
N GLY A 307 8.15 17.77 13.86
CA GLY A 307 7.48 18.25 15.07
C GLY A 307 8.22 19.35 15.79
N ASN A 308 9.18 19.98 15.13
CA ASN A 308 9.89 21.14 15.67
C ASN A 308 9.34 22.45 15.10
N ASP A 309 9.54 23.52 15.82
CA ASP A 309 9.27 24.87 15.34
C ASP A 309 10.45 25.42 14.52
N ARG A 310 10.31 26.68 14.08
CA ARG A 310 11.33 27.40 13.27
C ARG A 310 12.66 27.63 13.98
N SER A 311 12.69 27.49 15.32
CA SER A 311 13.92 27.56 16.09
C SER A 311 14.58 26.21 16.33
N GLY A 312 13.94 25.11 15.86
CA GLY A 312 14.37 23.73 16.09
C GLY A 312 13.88 23.16 17.43
N ALA A 313 13.04 23.91 18.17
CA ALA A 313 12.50 23.41 19.42
C ALA A 313 11.23 22.56 19.19
N PRO A 314 11.05 21.43 19.92
CA PRO A 314 9.88 20.58 19.77
C PRO A 314 8.60 21.34 20.17
N VAL A 315 7.57 21.25 19.35
CA VAL A 315 6.27 21.82 19.65
C VAL A 315 5.47 20.92 20.59
N GLY A 316 4.57 21.49 21.37
CA GLY A 316 3.72 20.74 22.31
C GLY A 316 2.74 19.80 21.61
N ALA A 317 2.17 18.86 22.39
CA ALA A 317 1.00 18.11 21.95
C ALA A 317 -0.18 19.04 21.68
N GLY A 318 -0.94 18.78 20.62
CA GLY A 318 -2.04 19.65 20.23
C GLY A 318 -2.46 19.47 18.79
N VAL A 319 -3.34 20.36 18.35
CA VAL A 319 -3.83 20.41 16.96
C VAL A 319 -3.07 21.51 16.21
N TYR A 320 -2.61 21.15 15.03
CA TYR A 320 -1.92 22.01 14.09
C TYR A 320 -2.65 21.98 12.75
N PHE A 321 -2.36 22.94 11.89
CA PHE A 321 -2.94 23.05 10.56
C PHE A 321 -1.82 23.20 9.53
N ALA A 322 -1.88 22.40 8.47
CA ALA A 322 -0.93 22.43 7.36
C ALA A 322 -1.63 22.88 6.08
N ARG A 323 -0.98 23.74 5.29
CA ARG A 323 -1.46 24.17 3.97
C ARG A 323 -0.31 24.54 3.05
N THR A 324 -0.57 24.51 1.76
CA THR A 324 0.29 25.12 0.74
C THR A 324 -0.39 26.40 0.19
N HIS A 325 0.36 27.28 -0.42
CA HIS A 325 -0.21 28.52 -0.97
C HIS A 325 -1.20 28.27 -2.14
N ALA A 326 -0.98 27.20 -2.93
CA ALA A 326 -1.86 26.87 -4.04
C ALA A 326 -3.12 26.10 -3.61
N SER A 327 -3.22 25.67 -2.34
CA SER A 327 -4.39 24.93 -1.86
C SER A 327 -5.28 25.83 -1.02
N ALA A 328 -6.57 25.89 -1.39
CA ALA A 328 -7.59 26.50 -0.54
C ALA A 328 -7.91 25.63 0.71
N SER A 329 -7.50 24.37 0.71
CA SER A 329 -7.78 23.42 1.80
C SER A 329 -6.67 23.45 2.85
N THR A 330 -7.08 23.33 4.11
CA THR A 330 -6.21 23.26 5.27
C THR A 330 -6.34 21.88 5.90
N LEU A 331 -5.22 21.19 6.11
CA LEU A 331 -5.18 19.86 6.70
C LEU A 331 -4.94 19.95 8.21
N ARG A 332 -5.77 19.26 9.00
CA ARG A 332 -5.60 19.15 10.45
C ARG A 332 -4.59 18.05 10.79
N VAL A 333 -3.62 18.39 11.63
CA VAL A 333 -2.59 17.50 12.16
C VAL A 333 -2.71 17.44 13.69
N THR A 334 -2.77 16.24 14.25
CA THR A 334 -2.81 16.04 15.69
C THR A 334 -1.49 15.47 16.18
N ARG A 335 -0.82 16.19 17.11
CA ARG A 335 0.37 15.69 17.80
C ARG A 335 0.00 15.19 19.18
N LEU A 336 0.51 14.01 19.49
CA LEU A 336 0.42 13.40 20.82
C LEU A 336 1.71 13.72 21.63
N ARG A 337 1.67 13.49 22.93
CA ARG A 337 2.83 13.54 23.83
C ARG A 337 3.68 12.29 23.71
#